data_dc00b4af5b17446b862d3355526a00a6
#
_entry.id   dc00b4af5b17446b862d3355526a00a6
#
_cell.length_a   1.000
_cell.length_b   1.000
_cell.length_c   1.000
_cell.angle_alpha   90.00
_cell.angle_beta   90.00
_cell.angle_gamma   90.00
#
_symmetry.space_group_name_H-M   'P 1'
#
loop_
_entity.id
_entity.type
_entity.pdbx_description
1 polymer ?
#
loop_
_entity_poly.entity_id
_entity_poly.type
_entity_poly.pdbx_seq_one_letter_code
_entity_poly.pdbx_strand_id
1 'polypeptide(L)'
;MKILIASSNSGKIDEFKSILKDFEVIPQKHLNIEDVEETGTTFSENALLKANNGFLNSGLPSIGDDSGLIVPLLNGDPGLYSARYAGEHATDQDNRDKLSQELKKLNVQQTPASFICVIAVVNDQDLSKS
;
A
#
# COMPACT_ATOMS: atom_id res chain seq x y z
N MET A 1 -19.00 -4.62 -13.99
CA MET A 1 -18.20 -3.39 -13.93
C MET A 1 -16.75 -3.73 -13.68
N LYS A 2 -15.86 -3.11 -14.42
CA LYS A 2 -14.43 -3.34 -14.26
C LYS A 2 -13.85 -2.34 -13.28
N ILE A 3 -12.94 -2.80 -12.41
CA ILE A 3 -12.24 -1.95 -11.48
C ILE A 3 -10.75 -2.34 -11.47
N LEU A 4 -9.89 -1.34 -11.51
CA LEU A 4 -8.44 -1.57 -11.51
C LEU A 4 -7.90 -1.60 -10.09
N ILE A 5 -7.05 -2.57 -9.82
CA ILE A 5 -6.26 -2.58 -8.58
C ILE A 5 -4.85 -2.08 -8.90
N ALA A 6 -4.52 -0.91 -8.38
CA ALA A 6 -3.23 -0.25 -8.60
C ALA A 6 -2.19 -0.78 -7.61
N SER A 7 -1.95 -2.08 -7.69
CA SER A 7 -0.98 -2.77 -6.83
C SER A 7 -0.28 -3.87 -7.62
N SER A 8 0.95 -4.15 -7.26
CA SER A 8 1.71 -5.29 -7.76
C SER A 8 1.79 -6.42 -6.73
N ASN A 9 1.18 -6.24 -5.57
CA ASN A 9 1.17 -7.24 -4.50
C ASN A 9 0.08 -8.28 -4.74
N SER A 10 0.48 -9.52 -5.06
CA SER A 10 -0.47 -10.59 -5.39
C SER A 10 -1.44 -10.91 -4.25
N GLY A 11 -0.98 -10.83 -3.01
CA GLY A 11 -1.84 -11.06 -1.83
C GLY A 11 -2.95 -10.04 -1.73
N LYS A 12 -2.62 -8.77 -1.93
CA LYS A 12 -3.63 -7.68 -1.92
C LYS A 12 -4.61 -7.82 -3.08
N ILE A 13 -4.11 -8.16 -4.26
CA ILE A 13 -4.96 -8.39 -5.43
C ILE A 13 -5.97 -9.50 -5.14
N ASP A 14 -5.52 -10.61 -4.58
CA ASP A 14 -6.39 -11.73 -4.23
C ASP A 14 -7.43 -11.35 -3.18
N GLU A 15 -7.05 -10.56 -2.18
CA GLU A 15 -7.98 -10.06 -1.17
C GLU A 15 -9.07 -9.19 -1.80
N PHE A 16 -8.70 -8.26 -2.68
CA PHE A 16 -9.69 -7.43 -3.36
C PHE A 16 -10.61 -8.24 -4.26
N LYS A 17 -10.08 -9.22 -4.98
CA LYS A 17 -10.91 -10.12 -5.79
C LYS A 17 -11.93 -10.87 -4.94
N SER A 18 -11.52 -11.30 -3.76
CA SER A 18 -12.37 -12.00 -2.82
C SER A 18 -13.49 -11.12 -2.28
N ILE A 19 -13.20 -9.85 -2.00
CA ILE A 19 -14.15 -8.89 -1.43
C ILE A 19 -15.08 -8.33 -2.51
N LEU A 20 -14.54 -8.03 -3.69
CA LEU A 20 -15.28 -7.37 -4.77
C LEU A 20 -15.77 -8.38 -5.80
N LYS A 21 -16.54 -9.37 -5.35
CA LYS A 21 -17.02 -10.48 -6.20
C LYS A 21 -17.89 -10.05 -7.35
N ASP A 22 -18.61 -8.93 -7.19
CA ASP A 22 -19.53 -8.42 -8.21
C ASP A 22 -18.83 -7.57 -9.28
N PHE A 23 -17.51 -7.39 -9.13
CA PHE A 23 -16.71 -6.59 -10.06
C PHE A 23 -15.67 -7.46 -10.75
N GLU A 24 -15.35 -7.09 -11.99
CA GLU A 24 -14.19 -7.66 -12.65
C GLU A 24 -12.96 -6.88 -12.18
N VAL A 25 -12.16 -7.48 -11.31
CA VAL A 25 -10.95 -6.87 -10.75
C VAL A 25 -9.78 -7.10 -11.68
N ILE A 26 -9.18 -6.03 -12.16
CA ILE A 26 -8.07 -6.07 -13.10
C ILE A 26 -6.80 -5.57 -12.43
N PRO A 27 -5.78 -6.43 -12.26
CA PRO A 27 -4.48 -5.97 -11.76
C PRO A 27 -3.81 -5.03 -12.76
N GLN A 28 -3.10 -4.02 -12.24
CA GLN A 28 -2.45 -3.02 -13.12
C GLN A 28 -1.45 -3.65 -14.10
N LYS A 29 -0.82 -4.75 -13.75
CA LYS A 29 0.12 -5.45 -14.63
C LYS A 29 -0.54 -5.95 -15.91
N HIS A 30 -1.82 -6.32 -15.86
CA HIS A 30 -2.55 -6.78 -17.03
C HIS A 30 -2.68 -5.69 -18.10
N LEU A 31 -2.55 -4.44 -17.73
CA LEU A 31 -2.61 -3.29 -18.63
C LEU A 31 -1.23 -2.63 -18.80
N ASN A 32 -0.17 -3.30 -18.39
CA ASN A 32 1.20 -2.79 -18.48
C ASN A 32 1.39 -1.46 -17.77
N ILE A 33 0.68 -1.26 -16.67
CA ILE A 33 0.82 -0.05 -15.84
C ILE A 33 1.89 -0.30 -14.79
N GLU A 34 2.91 0.53 -14.77
CA GLU A 34 4.00 0.43 -13.82
C GLU A 34 3.63 1.05 -12.46
N ASP A 35 4.31 0.60 -11.41
CA ASP A 35 4.15 1.17 -10.09
C ASP A 35 4.58 2.63 -10.09
N VAL A 36 3.78 3.48 -9.43
CA VAL A 36 4.14 4.87 -9.21
C VAL A 36 5.06 4.97 -7.99
N GLU A 37 5.96 5.94 -8.02
CA GLU A 37 6.83 6.20 -6.87
C GLU A 37 6.00 6.77 -5.70
N GLU A 38 6.18 6.20 -4.51
CA GLU A 38 5.46 6.61 -3.32
C GLU A 38 6.18 7.79 -2.66
N THR A 39 5.87 9.00 -3.12
CA THR A 39 6.51 10.24 -2.66
C THR A 39 5.70 10.99 -1.62
N GLY A 40 4.56 10.47 -1.22
CA GLY A 40 3.72 11.11 -0.22
C GLY A 40 4.30 11.04 1.19
N THR A 41 3.83 11.92 2.06
CA THR A 41 4.24 11.96 3.45
C THR A 41 3.20 11.33 4.37
N THR A 42 2.09 10.86 3.84
CA THR A 42 1.06 10.14 4.57
C THR A 42 0.62 8.91 3.81
N PHE A 43 -0.01 7.97 4.52
CA PHE A 43 -0.60 6.79 3.89
C PHE A 43 -1.68 7.18 2.88
N SER A 44 -2.49 8.18 3.22
CA SER A 44 -3.55 8.68 2.34
C SER A 44 -2.98 9.24 1.03
N GLU A 45 -1.91 10.02 1.11
CA GLU A 45 -1.26 10.57 -0.08
C GLU A 45 -0.73 9.46 -0.99
N ASN A 46 -0.06 8.47 -0.43
CA ASN A 46 0.50 7.37 -1.22
C ASN A 46 -0.60 6.49 -1.82
N ALA A 47 -1.66 6.20 -1.08
CA ALA A 47 -2.80 5.46 -1.60
C ALA A 47 -3.43 6.19 -2.79
N LEU A 48 -3.60 7.51 -2.67
CA LEU A 48 -4.16 8.35 -3.73
C LEU A 48 -3.25 8.42 -4.95
N LEU A 49 -1.94 8.54 -4.77
CA LEU A 49 -0.97 8.50 -5.87
C LEU A 49 -1.14 7.24 -6.70
N LYS A 50 -1.28 6.10 -6.05
CA LYS A 50 -1.45 4.81 -6.73
C LYS A 50 -2.77 4.75 -7.48
N ALA A 51 -3.87 5.15 -6.83
CA ALA A 51 -5.19 5.14 -7.45
C ALA A 51 -5.26 6.10 -8.65
N ASN A 52 -4.70 7.29 -8.53
CA ASN A 52 -4.64 8.26 -9.63
C ASN A 52 -3.82 7.73 -10.81
N ASN A 53 -2.66 7.13 -10.53
CA ASN A 53 -1.82 6.54 -11.57
C ASN A 53 -2.59 5.45 -12.33
N GLY A 54 -3.30 4.60 -11.61
CA GLY A 54 -4.13 3.56 -12.22
C GLY A 54 -5.23 4.14 -13.09
N PHE A 55 -5.94 5.15 -12.57
CA PHE A 55 -7.03 5.78 -13.33
C PHE A 55 -6.52 6.49 -14.59
N LEU A 56 -5.46 7.27 -14.46
CA LEU A 56 -4.91 8.03 -15.59
C LEU A 56 -4.40 7.15 -16.72
N ASN A 57 -3.90 5.96 -16.38
CA ASN A 57 -3.35 5.04 -17.36
C ASN A 57 -4.33 3.99 -17.88
N SER A 58 -5.51 3.84 -17.26
CA SER A 58 -6.48 2.82 -17.66
C SER A 58 -7.83 3.39 -18.07
N GLY A 59 -8.20 4.55 -17.54
CA GLY A 59 -9.55 5.09 -17.69
C GLY A 59 -10.60 4.34 -16.86
N LEU A 60 -10.19 3.39 -16.03
CA LEU A 60 -11.09 2.61 -15.18
C LEU A 60 -11.11 3.15 -13.75
N PRO A 61 -12.24 3.01 -13.04
CA PRO A 61 -12.20 3.26 -11.60
C PRO A 61 -11.06 2.45 -10.99
N SER A 62 -10.26 3.09 -10.15
CA SER A 62 -9.02 2.49 -9.65
C SER A 62 -8.93 2.58 -8.15
N ILE A 63 -8.46 1.50 -7.54
CA ILE A 63 -8.22 1.40 -6.10
C ILE A 63 -6.72 1.38 -5.88
N GLY A 64 -6.25 2.29 -5.02
CA GLY A 64 -4.89 2.26 -4.49
C GLY A 64 -4.94 2.09 -2.99
N ASP A 65 -3.92 1.49 -2.43
CA ASP A 65 -3.82 1.34 -0.99
C ASP A 65 -2.40 1.61 -0.54
N ASP A 66 -2.28 2.03 0.71
CA ASP A 66 -1.00 2.10 1.39
C ASP A 66 -1.19 1.66 2.84
N SER A 67 -0.26 0.88 3.34
CA SER A 67 -0.37 0.32 4.68
C SER A 67 0.99 0.22 5.34
N GLY A 68 0.98 0.17 6.66
CA GLY A 68 2.22 0.04 7.38
C GLY A 68 2.01 -0.22 8.86
N LEU A 69 3.11 -0.60 9.51
CA LEU A 69 3.19 -0.85 10.94
C LEU A 69 3.78 0.38 11.62
N ILE A 70 3.12 0.85 12.65
CA ILE A 70 3.60 1.97 13.46
C ILE A 70 3.97 1.46 14.84
N VAL A 71 5.23 1.65 15.21
CA VAL A 71 5.74 1.27 16.53
C VAL A 71 6.13 2.57 17.26
N PRO A 72 5.31 3.05 18.20
CA PRO A 72 5.58 4.32 18.89
C PRO A 72 6.96 4.35 19.58
N LEU A 73 7.40 3.22 20.13
CA LEU A 73 8.70 3.13 20.77
C LEU A 73 9.87 3.40 19.83
N LEU A 74 9.66 3.22 18.52
CA LEU A 74 10.63 3.49 17.47
C LEU A 74 10.29 4.79 16.73
N ASN A 75 9.64 5.73 17.38
CA ASN A 75 9.20 7.03 16.81
C ASN A 75 8.29 6.84 15.60
N GLY A 76 7.52 5.77 15.58
CA GLY A 76 6.58 5.46 14.52
C GLY A 76 7.14 4.58 13.39
N ASP A 77 8.43 4.29 13.40
CA ASP A 77 9.01 3.38 12.40
C ASP A 77 8.44 1.96 12.57
N PRO A 78 8.35 1.19 11.49
CA PRO A 78 8.73 1.49 10.12
C PRO A 78 7.76 2.41 9.36
N GLY A 79 6.51 2.58 9.82
CA GLY A 79 5.55 3.53 9.27
C GLY A 79 5.39 3.44 7.75
N LEU A 80 5.55 4.57 7.06
CA LEU A 80 5.44 4.65 5.60
C LEU A 80 6.42 3.74 4.86
N TYR A 81 7.51 3.38 5.51
CA TYR A 81 8.57 2.59 4.90
C TYR A 81 8.49 1.11 5.25
N SER A 82 7.35 0.65 5.76
CA SER A 82 7.20 -0.73 6.26
C SER A 82 7.60 -1.78 5.23
N ALA A 83 7.21 -1.61 3.96
CA ALA A 83 7.52 -2.58 2.91
C ALA A 83 9.00 -2.59 2.51
N ARG A 84 9.73 -1.53 2.84
CA ARG A 84 11.15 -1.37 2.47
C ARG A 84 12.01 -0.94 3.65
N TYR A 85 11.60 -1.33 4.85
CA TYR A 85 12.28 -0.93 6.08
C TYR A 85 13.74 -1.37 6.10
N ALA A 86 14.03 -2.57 5.62
CA ALA A 86 15.39 -3.10 5.54
C ALA A 86 16.09 -2.82 4.19
N GLY A 87 15.44 -2.05 3.30
CA GLY A 87 15.99 -1.67 2.00
C GLY A 87 14.94 -1.76 0.90
N GLU A 88 15.24 -1.20 -0.28
CA GLU A 88 14.28 -1.12 -1.39
C GLU A 88 13.81 -2.48 -1.90
N HIS A 89 14.67 -3.49 -1.83
CA HIS A 89 14.37 -4.83 -2.31
C HIS A 89 14.23 -5.83 -1.16
N ALA A 90 13.93 -5.33 0.04
CA ALA A 90 13.80 -6.18 1.21
C ALA A 90 12.60 -7.11 1.10
N THR A 91 12.78 -8.34 1.58
CA THR A 91 11.66 -9.28 1.76
C THR A 91 10.95 -8.97 3.07
N ASP A 92 9.76 -9.55 3.26
CA ASP A 92 9.05 -9.44 4.53
C ASP A 92 9.91 -9.95 5.69
N GLN A 93 10.68 -11.01 5.46
CA GLN A 93 11.58 -11.54 6.49
C GLN A 93 12.69 -10.55 6.84
N ASP A 94 13.28 -9.89 5.84
CA ASP A 94 14.30 -8.87 6.06
C ASP A 94 13.77 -7.74 6.93
N ASN A 95 12.54 -7.30 6.66
CA ASN A 95 11.90 -6.22 7.40
C ASN A 95 11.60 -6.64 8.85
N ARG A 96 11.13 -7.87 9.06
CA ARG A 96 10.90 -8.41 10.41
C ARG A 96 12.20 -8.53 11.19
N ASP A 97 13.27 -8.99 10.53
CA ASP A 97 14.58 -9.14 11.17
C ASP A 97 15.13 -7.78 11.60
N LYS A 98 15.01 -6.76 10.76
CA LYS A 98 15.45 -5.42 11.13
C LYS A 98 14.64 -4.88 12.30
N LEU A 99 13.32 -5.07 12.31
CA LEU A 99 12.48 -4.65 13.41
C LEU A 99 12.90 -5.32 14.72
N SER A 100 13.15 -6.63 14.68
CA SER A 100 13.63 -7.38 15.83
C SER A 100 14.97 -6.83 16.36
N GLN A 101 15.88 -6.50 15.46
CA GLN A 101 17.18 -5.93 15.83
C GLN A 101 17.03 -4.58 16.52
N GLU A 102 16.16 -3.71 15.99
CA GLU A 102 15.93 -2.40 16.57
C GLU A 102 15.32 -2.49 17.98
N LEU A 103 14.39 -3.42 18.18
CA LEU A 103 13.81 -3.66 19.50
C LEU A 103 14.83 -4.24 20.49
N LYS A 104 15.70 -5.13 20.02
CA LYS A 104 16.76 -5.70 20.86
C LYS A 104 17.74 -4.64 21.35
N LYS A 105 18.04 -3.64 20.53
CA LYS A 105 18.91 -2.52 20.93
C LYS A 105 18.33 -1.76 22.12
N LEU A 106 17.01 -1.78 22.27
CA LEU A 106 16.29 -1.12 23.36
C LEU A 106 15.96 -2.09 24.52
N ASN A 107 16.43 -3.34 24.46
CA ASN A 107 16.13 -4.38 25.43
C ASN A 107 14.63 -4.64 25.58
N VAL A 108 13.89 -4.59 24.46
CA VAL A 108 12.44 -4.73 24.44
C VAL A 108 12.06 -6.04 23.76
N GLN A 109 11.23 -6.86 24.41
CA GLN A 109 10.68 -8.10 23.86
C GLN A 109 9.26 -7.93 23.34
N GLN A 110 8.52 -6.99 23.88
CA GLN A 110 7.15 -6.70 23.50
C GLN A 110 6.92 -5.20 23.52
N THR A 111 6.13 -4.71 22.56
CA THR A 111 5.77 -3.30 22.51
C THR A 111 4.44 -3.14 21.81
N PRO A 112 3.63 -2.13 22.19
CA PRO A 112 2.45 -1.80 21.42
C PRO A 112 2.82 -1.37 20.01
N ALA A 113 1.96 -1.73 19.07
CA ALA A 113 2.09 -1.35 17.67
C ALA A 113 0.71 -1.23 17.04
N SER A 114 0.61 -0.42 15.98
CA SER A 114 -0.61 -0.27 15.21
C SER A 114 -0.34 -0.58 13.75
N PHE A 115 -1.27 -1.29 13.11
CA PHE A 115 -1.24 -1.49 11.67
C PHE A 115 -2.27 -0.58 11.02
N ILE A 116 -1.82 0.23 10.06
CA ILE A 116 -2.69 1.17 9.35
C ILE A 116 -2.80 0.76 7.91
N CYS A 117 -4.03 0.77 7.38
CA CYS A 117 -4.29 0.55 5.97
C CYS A 117 -5.24 1.64 5.49
N VAL A 118 -4.84 2.35 4.44
CA VAL A 118 -5.66 3.38 3.81
C VAL A 118 -5.95 2.94 2.38
N ILE A 119 -7.22 3.04 2.00
CA ILE A 119 -7.68 2.69 0.65
C ILE A 119 -8.23 3.94 0.00
N ALA A 120 -7.74 4.25 -1.20
CA ALA A 120 -8.24 5.37 -2.00
C ALA A 120 -8.90 4.83 -3.27
N VAL A 121 -10.00 5.43 -3.67
CA VAL A 121 -10.69 5.10 -4.91
C VAL A 121 -10.79 6.35 -5.77
N VAL A 122 -10.36 6.25 -7.02
CA VAL A 122 -10.45 7.35 -7.98
C VAL A 122 -11.28 6.88 -9.17
N ASN A 123 -12.26 7.68 -9.55
CA ASN A 123 -13.06 7.44 -10.74
C ASN A 123 -13.40 8.75 -11.46
N ASP A 124 -13.98 8.61 -12.62
CA ASP A 124 -14.31 9.74 -13.50
C ASP A 124 -15.20 10.79 -12.82
N GLN A 125 -16.18 10.33 -12.03
CA GLN A 125 -17.10 11.23 -11.36
C GLN A 125 -16.43 12.09 -10.30
N ASP A 126 -15.47 11.53 -9.61
CA ASP A 126 -14.72 12.27 -8.58
C ASP A 126 -13.93 13.41 -9.21
N LEU A 127 -13.33 13.16 -10.37
CA LEU A 127 -12.57 14.18 -11.09
C LEU A 127 -13.48 15.27 -11.66
N SER A 128 -14.65 14.92 -12.13
CA SER A 128 -15.58 15.87 -12.74
C SER A 128 -16.18 16.84 -11.74
N LYS A 129 -16.14 16.53 -10.46
CA LYS A 129 -16.69 17.36 -9.37
C LYS A 129 -15.66 18.30 -8.76
N SER A 130 -14.43 18.14 -9.14
CA SER A 130 -13.35 18.94 -8.56
C SER A 130 -13.24 20.35 -9.13
#